data_b3271bd137335e78e6132d68da283538
#
_entry.id   b3271bd137335e78e6132d68da283538
#
_cell.length_a   1.000
_cell.length_b   1.000
_cell.length_c   1.000
_cell.angle_alpha   90.00
_cell.angle_beta   90.00
_cell.angle_gamma   90.00
#
_symmetry.space_group_name_H-M   'P 1'
#
loop_
_entity.id
_entity.type
_entity.pdbx_description
1 polymer ?
#
loop_
_entity_poly.entity_id
_entity_poly.type
_entity_poly.pdbx_seq_one_letter_code
_entity_poly.pdbx_strand_id
1 'polypeptide(L)'
;MDINERRIASLRKIMGTMSQKEFAEAHDLDASYLSQLLNGHRKLGEKAALTLEVKIGLASGTLTSPPSEATKAKASDNVIPLPARPVKDKNFVLIPHLDIAASMGPGKAAPYMHIEVIHDMTVHLDWLKMQGLTFSKVENLAIITGDGDSMSGTFADGDSLLVDRGITEVKTDAIYVFTLDGDLFIKRLQRLTGGLLRMISDNPIYPPITIDVSMIDRMHIQARVLLAWNAKKL
;
A
#
# COMPACT_ATOMS: atom_id res chain seq x y z
N MET A 1 -2.77 24.40 -34.57
CA MET A 1 -3.91 23.50 -34.35
C MET A 1 -4.69 24.04 -33.16
N ASP A 2 -5.98 24.34 -33.37
CA ASP A 2 -6.84 24.85 -32.30
C ASP A 2 -7.08 23.77 -31.23
N ILE A 3 -7.40 24.17 -29.99
CA ILE A 3 -7.66 23.25 -28.88
C ILE A 3 -8.76 22.22 -29.22
N ASN A 4 -9.77 22.67 -29.96
CA ASN A 4 -10.84 21.79 -30.42
C ASN A 4 -10.35 20.73 -31.39
N GLU A 5 -9.50 21.10 -32.36
CA GLU A 5 -8.88 20.15 -33.30
C GLU A 5 -8.04 19.10 -32.58
N ARG A 6 -7.28 19.51 -31.57
CA ARG A 6 -6.47 18.59 -30.75
C ARG A 6 -7.33 17.61 -29.96
N ARG A 7 -8.46 18.08 -29.40
CA ARG A 7 -9.45 17.23 -28.71
C ARG A 7 -10.03 16.19 -29.64
N ILE A 8 -10.43 16.60 -30.85
CA ILE A 8 -10.98 15.69 -31.86
C ILE A 8 -9.92 14.68 -32.35
N ALA A 9 -8.69 15.13 -32.57
CA ALA A 9 -7.59 14.23 -32.96
C ALA A 9 -7.31 13.18 -31.87
N SER A 10 -7.31 13.58 -30.60
CA SER A 10 -7.18 12.65 -29.45
C SER A 10 -8.33 11.66 -29.40
N LEU A 11 -9.57 12.12 -29.58
CA LEU A 11 -10.75 11.26 -29.62
C LEU A 11 -10.67 10.22 -30.74
N ARG A 12 -10.27 10.62 -31.95
CA ARG A 12 -10.04 9.68 -33.07
C ARG A 12 -8.95 8.65 -32.76
N LYS A 13 -7.88 9.06 -32.09
CA LYS A 13 -6.80 8.14 -31.69
C LYS A 13 -7.29 7.12 -30.66
N ILE A 14 -8.17 7.52 -29.75
CA ILE A 14 -8.77 6.63 -28.73
C ILE A 14 -9.73 5.64 -29.38
N MET A 15 -10.49 6.06 -30.36
CA MET A 15 -11.39 5.17 -31.13
C MET A 15 -10.61 4.07 -31.90
N GLY A 16 -9.36 4.35 -32.31
CA GLY A 16 -8.53 3.39 -33.02
C GLY A 16 -9.17 2.93 -34.33
N THR A 17 -9.39 1.62 -34.45
CA THR A 17 -10.03 0.96 -35.62
C THR A 17 -11.52 0.75 -35.46
N MET A 18 -12.13 1.12 -34.33
CA MET A 18 -13.57 0.96 -34.12
C MET A 18 -14.37 1.93 -34.97
N SER A 19 -15.51 1.47 -35.49
CA SER A 19 -16.44 2.36 -36.19
C SER A 19 -17.10 3.33 -35.20
N GLN A 20 -17.61 4.48 -35.71
CA GLN A 20 -18.29 5.46 -34.87
C GLN A 20 -19.50 4.87 -34.14
N LYS A 21 -20.22 3.95 -34.80
CA LYS A 21 -21.39 3.28 -34.23
C LYS A 21 -21.02 2.33 -33.09
N GLU A 22 -20.05 1.47 -33.33
CA GLU A 22 -19.54 0.53 -32.32
C GLU A 22 -18.99 1.26 -31.09
N PHE A 23 -18.24 2.34 -31.32
CA PHE A 23 -17.68 3.13 -30.22
C PHE A 23 -18.77 3.84 -29.40
N ALA A 24 -19.81 4.37 -30.07
CA ALA A 24 -20.94 4.99 -29.40
C ALA A 24 -21.72 3.99 -28.56
N GLU A 25 -22.00 2.80 -29.09
CA GLU A 25 -22.68 1.73 -28.36
C GLU A 25 -21.85 1.19 -27.17
N ALA A 26 -20.56 1.03 -27.33
CA ALA A 26 -19.66 0.53 -26.28
C ALA A 26 -19.55 1.48 -25.07
N HIS A 27 -19.78 2.78 -25.26
CA HIS A 27 -19.59 3.80 -24.21
C HIS A 27 -20.87 4.58 -23.86
N ASP A 28 -22.04 4.08 -24.26
CA ASP A 28 -23.35 4.72 -24.06
C ASP A 28 -23.34 6.18 -24.50
N LEU A 29 -22.89 6.42 -25.75
CA LEU A 29 -22.84 7.73 -26.38
C LEU A 29 -23.87 7.83 -27.50
N ASP A 30 -24.40 9.04 -27.71
CA ASP A 30 -25.22 9.32 -28.90
C ASP A 30 -24.36 9.31 -30.17
N ALA A 31 -24.64 8.38 -31.08
CA ALA A 31 -23.89 8.20 -32.32
C ALA A 31 -23.96 9.43 -33.24
N SER A 32 -25.10 10.14 -33.23
CA SER A 32 -25.30 11.36 -34.01
C SER A 32 -24.43 12.49 -33.44
N TYR A 33 -24.41 12.65 -32.13
CA TYR A 33 -23.53 13.59 -31.43
C TYR A 33 -22.05 13.32 -31.70
N LEU A 34 -21.62 12.06 -31.60
CA LEU A 34 -20.25 11.65 -31.89
C LEU A 34 -19.85 11.97 -33.32
N SER A 35 -20.74 11.67 -34.29
CA SER A 35 -20.55 12.00 -35.70
C SER A 35 -20.39 13.50 -35.95
N GLN A 36 -21.24 14.34 -35.31
CA GLN A 36 -21.14 15.81 -35.44
C GLN A 36 -19.80 16.36 -34.90
N LEU A 37 -19.31 15.80 -33.79
CA LEU A 37 -17.99 16.16 -33.23
C LEU A 37 -16.86 15.79 -34.18
N LEU A 38 -16.84 14.55 -34.66
CA LEU A 38 -15.77 14.03 -35.51
C LEU A 38 -15.73 14.70 -36.88
N ASN A 39 -16.87 15.10 -37.43
CA ASN A 39 -16.97 15.80 -38.72
C ASN A 39 -16.83 17.33 -38.59
N GLY A 40 -16.57 17.84 -37.37
CA GLY A 40 -16.35 19.27 -37.16
C GLY A 40 -17.59 20.14 -37.19
N HIS A 41 -18.78 19.54 -37.29
CA HIS A 41 -20.08 20.26 -37.25
C HIS A 41 -20.39 20.81 -35.88
N ARG A 42 -19.72 20.26 -34.83
CA ARG A 42 -19.87 20.72 -33.45
C ARG A 42 -18.52 20.80 -32.75
N LYS A 43 -18.30 21.85 -31.94
CA LYS A 43 -17.07 22.00 -31.18
C LYS A 43 -17.11 21.15 -29.89
N LEU A 44 -16.01 20.48 -29.58
CA LEU A 44 -15.85 19.77 -28.31
C LEU A 44 -15.33 20.72 -27.24
N GLY A 45 -16.26 21.43 -26.58
CA GLY A 45 -15.95 22.33 -25.48
C GLY A 45 -15.41 21.58 -24.24
N GLU A 46 -14.87 22.33 -23.28
CA GLU A 46 -14.23 21.76 -22.09
C GLU A 46 -15.18 20.89 -21.25
N LYS A 47 -16.39 21.39 -20.97
CA LYS A 47 -17.42 20.63 -20.24
C LYS A 47 -17.82 19.34 -20.94
N ALA A 48 -17.95 19.37 -22.25
CA ALA A 48 -18.30 18.20 -23.06
C ALA A 48 -17.11 17.20 -23.10
N ALA A 49 -15.87 17.68 -23.14
CA ALA A 49 -14.68 16.85 -23.07
C ALA A 49 -14.59 16.12 -21.71
N LEU A 50 -14.83 16.79 -20.59
CA LEU A 50 -14.91 16.18 -19.26
C LEU A 50 -15.97 15.09 -19.19
N THR A 51 -17.18 15.37 -19.72
CA THR A 51 -18.26 14.38 -19.73
C THR A 51 -17.90 13.14 -20.55
N LEU A 52 -17.23 13.34 -21.70
CA LEU A 52 -16.75 12.23 -22.53
C LEU A 52 -15.63 11.44 -21.85
N GLU A 53 -14.69 12.10 -21.17
CA GLU A 53 -13.63 11.42 -20.40
C GLU A 53 -14.23 10.46 -19.38
N VAL A 54 -15.24 10.91 -18.63
CA VAL A 54 -15.92 10.10 -17.61
C VAL A 54 -16.66 8.92 -18.26
N LYS A 55 -17.45 9.15 -19.33
CA LYS A 55 -18.21 8.11 -20.00
C LYS A 55 -17.35 7.05 -20.67
N ILE A 56 -16.21 7.44 -21.23
CA ILE A 56 -15.26 6.56 -21.91
C ILE A 56 -14.31 5.89 -20.93
N GLY A 57 -14.24 6.37 -19.66
CA GLY A 57 -13.32 5.85 -18.65
C GLY A 57 -11.86 6.31 -18.85
N LEU A 58 -11.67 7.53 -19.35
CA LEU A 58 -10.33 8.11 -19.59
C LEU A 58 -9.82 8.84 -18.35
N ALA A 59 -8.50 8.93 -18.22
CA ALA A 59 -7.87 9.78 -17.22
C ALA A 59 -8.24 11.26 -17.47
N SER A 60 -8.51 12.00 -16.39
CA SER A 60 -8.81 13.43 -16.45
C SER A 60 -7.67 14.18 -17.19
N GLY A 61 -8.03 15.06 -18.14
CA GLY A 61 -7.04 15.79 -18.95
C GLY A 61 -6.76 15.20 -20.31
N THR A 62 -7.19 13.98 -20.60
CA THR A 62 -6.90 13.28 -21.87
C THR A 62 -7.53 14.00 -23.09
N LEU A 63 -8.75 14.50 -22.93
CA LEU A 63 -9.47 15.27 -23.95
C LEU A 63 -9.54 16.75 -23.61
N THR A 64 -9.62 17.11 -22.31
CA THR A 64 -9.70 18.51 -21.89
C THR A 64 -8.41 19.28 -22.16
N SER A 65 -7.25 18.64 -22.00
CA SER A 65 -5.91 19.22 -22.22
C SER A 65 -5.02 18.31 -23.05
N PRO A 66 -5.40 17.95 -24.30
CA PRO A 66 -4.62 17.03 -25.11
C PRO A 66 -3.23 17.64 -25.42
N PRO A 67 -2.15 16.83 -25.37
CA PRO A 67 -0.79 17.30 -25.59
C PRO A 67 -0.65 17.95 -26.97
N SER A 68 0.05 19.11 -27.05
CA SER A 68 0.37 19.75 -28.32
C SER A 68 1.59 19.07 -28.95
N GLU A 69 1.65 18.96 -30.30
CA GLU A 69 2.80 18.40 -30.98
C GLU A 69 4.11 19.20 -30.75
N ALA A 70 4.00 20.48 -30.34
CA ALA A 70 5.12 21.31 -29.96
C ALA A 70 5.80 20.92 -28.63
N THR A 71 5.14 20.09 -27.79
CA THR A 71 5.71 19.64 -26.52
C THR A 71 6.62 18.40 -26.70
N LYS A 72 6.69 17.83 -27.87
CA LYS A 72 7.63 16.73 -28.16
C LYS A 72 9.10 17.17 -28.35
N ALA A 73 9.38 18.47 -28.39
CA ALA A 73 10.71 18.98 -28.81
C ALA A 73 11.49 19.72 -27.70
N LYS A 74 11.09 19.67 -26.42
CA LYS A 74 11.92 20.16 -25.29
C LYS A 74 11.63 19.35 -24.00
N ALA A 75 11.86 18.04 -24.05
CA ALA A 75 12.22 17.31 -22.86
C ALA A 75 13.74 17.38 -22.77
N SER A 76 14.25 18.14 -21.80
CA SER A 76 15.67 18.12 -21.45
C SER A 76 16.05 16.70 -21.09
N ASP A 77 17.11 16.21 -21.75
CA ASP A 77 17.76 14.92 -21.57
C ASP A 77 18.17 14.68 -20.11
N ASN A 78 17.32 14.20 -19.24
CA ASN A 78 17.70 13.45 -18.01
C ASN A 78 16.52 13.02 -17.12
N VAL A 79 15.29 13.16 -17.55
CA VAL A 79 14.17 12.53 -16.81
C VAL A 79 13.79 11.26 -17.57
N ILE A 80 14.31 10.12 -17.15
CA ILE A 80 13.80 8.81 -17.55
C ILE A 80 12.38 8.72 -16.99
N PRO A 81 11.31 8.76 -17.82
CA PRO A 81 9.97 8.54 -17.30
C PRO A 81 9.92 7.12 -16.73
N LEU A 82 9.75 7.00 -15.44
CA LEU A 82 9.44 5.72 -14.81
C LEU A 82 8.16 5.18 -15.46
N PRO A 83 8.22 4.05 -16.18
CA PRO A 83 7.02 3.46 -16.75
C PRO A 83 6.07 3.13 -15.59
N ALA A 84 4.85 3.69 -15.64
CA ALA A 84 3.77 3.21 -14.79
C ALA A 84 3.56 1.73 -15.15
N ARG A 85 4.11 0.82 -14.35
CA ARG A 85 3.89 -0.61 -14.53
C ARG A 85 2.43 -0.89 -14.21
N PRO A 86 1.63 -1.41 -15.16
CA PRO A 86 0.39 -2.06 -14.78
C PRO A 86 0.78 -3.27 -13.92
N VAL A 87 0.45 -3.22 -12.62
CA VAL A 87 0.67 -4.34 -11.69
C VAL A 87 -0.34 -5.43 -12.05
N LYS A 88 -0.07 -6.19 -13.11
CA LYS A 88 -0.76 -7.43 -13.48
C LYS A 88 0.12 -8.66 -13.27
N ASP A 89 1.22 -8.50 -12.54
CA ASP A 89 2.06 -9.62 -12.20
C ASP A 89 1.40 -10.40 -11.05
N LYS A 90 1.13 -11.68 -11.27
CA LYS A 90 0.48 -12.59 -10.29
C LYS A 90 1.33 -12.80 -9.02
N ASN A 91 2.58 -12.31 -9.03
CA ASN A 91 3.50 -12.42 -7.90
C ASN A 91 3.41 -11.24 -6.92
N PHE A 92 2.57 -10.24 -7.18
CA PHE A 92 2.30 -9.18 -6.21
C PHE A 92 1.16 -9.56 -5.28
N VAL A 93 1.37 -9.38 -3.99
CA VAL A 93 0.38 -9.58 -2.94
C VAL A 93 0.12 -8.27 -2.20
N LEU A 94 -1.14 -8.03 -1.89
CA LEU A 94 -1.55 -6.94 -1.02
C LEU A 94 -1.47 -7.42 0.42
N ILE A 95 -0.67 -6.73 1.24
CA ILE A 95 -0.52 -6.98 2.67
C ILE A 95 -1.30 -5.89 3.39
N PRO A 96 -2.36 -6.25 4.15
CA PRO A 96 -3.18 -5.26 4.83
C PRO A 96 -2.45 -4.63 6.01
N HIS A 97 -2.69 -3.34 6.24
CA HIS A 97 -2.31 -2.67 7.48
C HIS A 97 -3.41 -2.91 8.54
N LEU A 98 -3.01 -3.32 9.72
CA LEU A 98 -3.90 -3.60 10.83
C LEU A 98 -3.72 -2.55 11.92
N ASP A 99 -4.81 -1.91 12.31
CA ASP A 99 -4.85 -1.13 13.55
C ASP A 99 -4.90 -2.08 14.75
N ILE A 100 -3.76 -2.22 15.45
CA ILE A 100 -3.65 -3.09 16.61
C ILE A 100 -4.49 -2.55 17.78
N ALA A 101 -4.64 -1.24 17.89
CA ALA A 101 -5.44 -0.63 18.97
C ALA A 101 -6.92 -1.00 18.85
N ALA A 102 -7.45 -1.11 17.63
CA ALA A 102 -8.82 -1.52 17.36
C ALA A 102 -9.07 -3.00 17.69
N SER A 103 -8.05 -3.85 17.63
CA SER A 103 -8.17 -5.29 17.92
C SER A 103 -8.20 -5.65 19.40
N MET A 104 -7.95 -4.68 20.30
CA MET A 104 -7.85 -4.89 21.76
C MET A 104 -9.17 -4.77 22.52
N GLY A 105 -10.30 -4.52 21.83
CA GLY A 105 -11.64 -4.43 22.42
C GLY A 105 -11.94 -3.11 23.15
N PRO A 106 -13.22 -2.86 23.51
CA PRO A 106 -13.62 -1.61 24.15
C PRO A 106 -13.10 -1.55 25.59
N GLY A 107 -12.15 -0.67 25.88
CA GLY A 107 -11.71 -0.41 27.25
C GLY A 107 -10.33 0.20 27.43
N LYS A 108 -9.48 0.23 26.43
CA LYS A 108 -8.22 0.96 26.49
C LYS A 108 -8.32 2.25 25.69
N ALA A 109 -7.85 3.36 26.30
CA ALA A 109 -7.77 4.64 25.62
C ALA A 109 -7.04 4.44 24.30
N ALA A 110 -7.65 4.90 23.19
CA ALA A 110 -6.99 4.91 21.89
C ALA A 110 -5.63 5.59 22.06
N PRO A 111 -4.53 4.98 21.63
CA PRO A 111 -3.27 5.66 21.58
C PRO A 111 -3.45 6.95 20.74
N TYR A 112 -2.72 7.99 21.09
CA TYR A 112 -2.68 9.24 20.34
C TYR A 112 -2.63 8.94 18.85
N MET A 113 -3.46 9.64 18.05
CA MET A 113 -3.62 9.44 16.61
C MET A 113 -2.24 9.41 15.92
N HIS A 114 -1.67 8.22 15.77
CA HIS A 114 -0.56 8.04 14.84
C HIS A 114 -1.13 8.17 13.43
N ILE A 115 -0.56 9.07 12.65
CA ILE A 115 -0.87 9.13 11.22
C ILE A 115 -0.30 7.86 10.60
N GLU A 116 -1.17 6.98 10.12
CA GLU A 116 -0.76 5.81 9.35
C GLU A 116 0.01 6.28 8.11
N VAL A 117 1.32 6.07 8.13
CA VAL A 117 2.20 6.47 7.02
C VAL A 117 2.04 5.52 5.83
N ILE A 118 1.72 4.26 6.12
CA ILE A 118 1.50 3.21 5.13
C ILE A 118 0.15 2.56 5.46
N HIS A 119 -0.80 2.61 4.50
CA HIS A 119 -2.08 1.93 4.65
C HIS A 119 -1.93 0.46 4.26
N ASP A 120 -2.17 0.08 3.01
CA ASP A 120 -1.92 -1.27 2.53
C ASP A 120 -0.66 -1.29 1.67
N MET A 121 0.13 -2.36 1.77
CA MET A 121 1.37 -2.48 1.01
C MET A 121 1.27 -3.59 -0.03
N THR A 122 1.55 -3.26 -1.29
CA THR A 122 1.69 -4.25 -2.36
C THR A 122 3.14 -4.65 -2.51
N VAL A 123 3.45 -5.93 -2.26
CA VAL A 123 4.81 -6.46 -2.23
C VAL A 123 4.96 -7.62 -3.21
N HIS A 124 6.10 -7.69 -3.89
CA HIS A 124 6.44 -8.83 -4.75
C HIS A 124 6.90 -10.02 -3.89
N LEU A 125 6.29 -11.20 -4.07
CA LEU A 125 6.59 -12.39 -3.26
C LEU A 125 8.06 -12.83 -3.35
N ASP A 126 8.64 -12.76 -4.54
CA ASP A 126 10.04 -13.15 -4.71
C ASP A 126 10.98 -12.18 -3.99
N TRP A 127 10.60 -10.89 -3.86
CA TRP A 127 11.36 -9.94 -3.06
C TRP A 127 11.38 -10.36 -1.58
N LEU A 128 10.22 -10.75 -1.02
CA LEU A 128 10.16 -11.28 0.36
C LEU A 128 11.07 -12.49 0.56
N LYS A 129 11.09 -13.42 -0.41
CA LYS A 129 11.99 -14.59 -0.39
C LYS A 129 13.47 -14.18 -0.48
N MET A 130 13.80 -13.22 -1.34
CA MET A 130 15.17 -12.69 -1.48
C MET A 130 15.69 -12.01 -0.20
N GLN A 131 14.79 -11.45 0.64
CA GLN A 131 15.17 -10.95 1.96
C GLN A 131 15.50 -12.07 2.97
N GLY A 132 15.39 -13.33 2.57
CA GLY A 132 15.60 -14.48 3.48
C GLY A 132 14.50 -14.64 4.53
N LEU A 133 13.35 -13.98 4.35
CA LEU A 133 12.25 -14.05 5.30
C LEU A 133 11.57 -15.42 5.22
N THR A 134 11.35 -16.02 6.38
CA THR A 134 10.53 -17.21 6.54
C THR A 134 9.22 -16.83 7.20
N PHE A 135 8.10 -17.18 6.57
CA PHE A 135 6.75 -16.93 7.09
C PHE A 135 5.86 -18.14 6.90
N SER A 136 4.78 -18.22 7.66
CA SER A 136 3.87 -19.37 7.66
C SER A 136 3.08 -19.48 6.35
N LYS A 137 2.34 -18.43 6.00
CA LYS A 137 1.57 -18.27 4.76
C LYS A 137 1.47 -16.79 4.41
N VAL A 138 1.28 -16.50 3.12
CA VAL A 138 1.14 -15.13 2.61
C VAL A 138 -0.09 -14.43 3.22
N GLU A 139 -1.17 -15.17 3.39
CA GLU A 139 -2.43 -14.65 3.94
C GLU A 139 -2.34 -14.27 5.43
N ASN A 140 -1.29 -14.72 6.11
CA ASN A 140 -1.02 -14.39 7.51
C ASN A 140 -0.15 -13.13 7.66
N LEU A 141 0.38 -12.61 6.55
CA LEU A 141 1.18 -11.39 6.59
C LEU A 141 0.29 -10.17 6.80
N ALA A 142 0.77 -9.26 7.64
CA ALA A 142 0.13 -7.97 7.88
C ALA A 142 1.18 -6.91 8.16
N ILE A 143 0.80 -5.64 8.00
CA ILE A 143 1.57 -4.49 8.45
C ILE A 143 0.93 -4.00 9.76
N ILE A 144 1.75 -3.60 10.70
CA ILE A 144 1.35 -2.92 11.93
C ILE A 144 2.25 -1.72 12.16
N THR A 145 1.82 -0.77 12.97
CA THR A 145 2.65 0.35 13.40
C THR A 145 3.29 0.04 14.75
N GLY A 146 4.60 0.23 14.86
CA GLY A 146 5.32 0.16 16.13
C GLY A 146 4.95 1.36 17.01
N ASP A 147 4.70 1.13 18.29
CA ASP A 147 4.36 2.17 19.28
C ASP A 147 5.40 2.21 20.39
N GLY A 148 5.83 3.43 20.71
CA GLY A 148 6.78 3.70 21.79
C GLY A 148 8.25 3.48 21.41
N ASP A 149 9.13 3.80 22.34
CA ASP A 149 10.58 3.85 22.17
C ASP A 149 11.33 2.59 22.68
N SER A 150 10.61 1.63 23.23
CA SER A 150 11.20 0.47 23.90
C SER A 150 12.02 -0.45 22.98
N MET A 151 11.82 -0.35 21.67
CA MET A 151 12.55 -1.11 20.66
C MET A 151 13.50 -0.22 19.84
N SER A 152 13.77 1.00 20.32
CA SER A 152 14.74 1.92 19.70
C SER A 152 16.10 1.25 19.54
N GLY A 153 16.69 1.43 18.37
CA GLY A 153 17.89 0.68 17.93
C GLY A 153 17.59 -0.40 16.90
N THR A 154 16.37 -0.98 16.93
CA THR A 154 15.88 -1.91 15.91
C THR A 154 14.82 -1.24 15.03
N PHE A 155 13.81 -0.62 15.62
CA PHE A 155 12.85 0.25 14.97
C PHE A 155 12.43 1.37 15.91
N ALA A 156 11.89 2.44 15.35
CA ALA A 156 11.45 3.62 16.07
C ALA A 156 9.92 3.65 16.22
N ASP A 157 9.45 4.55 17.07
CA ASP A 157 8.03 4.90 17.18
C ASP A 157 7.47 5.35 15.83
N GLY A 158 6.31 4.80 15.43
CA GLY A 158 5.67 5.08 14.14
C GLY A 158 6.19 4.26 12.95
N ASP A 159 7.24 3.43 13.11
CA ASP A 159 7.74 2.58 12.03
C ASP A 159 6.73 1.50 11.66
N SER A 160 6.67 1.16 10.37
CA SER A 160 5.82 0.09 9.86
C SER A 160 6.53 -1.26 9.97
N LEU A 161 5.87 -2.23 10.56
CA LEU A 161 6.40 -3.57 10.81
C LEU A 161 5.63 -4.61 10.00
N LEU A 162 6.35 -5.44 9.22
CA LEU A 162 5.79 -6.64 8.62
C LEU A 162 5.75 -7.74 9.66
N VAL A 163 4.57 -8.33 9.87
CA VAL A 163 4.37 -9.40 10.85
C VAL A 163 3.73 -10.63 10.23
N ASP A 164 4.01 -11.79 10.80
CA ASP A 164 3.36 -13.07 10.48
C ASP A 164 2.44 -13.48 11.64
N ARG A 165 1.14 -13.38 11.44
CA ARG A 165 0.08 -13.73 12.38
C ARG A 165 -0.15 -15.24 12.52
N GLY A 166 0.42 -16.05 11.63
CA GLY A 166 0.36 -17.50 11.71
C GLY A 166 1.34 -18.10 12.73
N ILE A 167 2.19 -17.28 13.33
CA ILE A 167 3.12 -17.68 14.38
C ILE A 167 2.50 -17.35 15.73
N THR A 168 2.01 -18.36 16.43
CA THR A 168 1.29 -18.27 17.71
C THR A 168 2.09 -18.85 18.89
N GLU A 169 3.34 -19.26 18.66
CA GLU A 169 4.23 -19.84 19.66
C GLU A 169 5.66 -19.31 19.54
N VAL A 170 6.39 -19.23 20.63
CA VAL A 170 7.80 -18.83 20.66
C VAL A 170 8.69 -20.04 20.39
N LYS A 171 8.96 -20.30 19.09
CA LYS A 171 9.85 -21.41 18.67
C LYS A 171 11.29 -20.97 18.43
N THR A 172 11.52 -19.69 18.21
CA THR A 172 12.84 -19.10 17.97
C THR A 172 12.98 -17.80 18.73
N ASP A 173 14.20 -17.40 19.03
CA ASP A 173 14.48 -16.09 19.59
C ASP A 173 14.25 -15.03 18.49
N ALA A 174 13.25 -14.18 18.67
CA ALA A 174 12.82 -13.18 17.69
C ALA A 174 12.01 -12.07 18.36
N ILE A 175 11.58 -11.09 17.58
CA ILE A 175 10.65 -10.06 18.04
C ILE A 175 9.22 -10.56 17.78
N TYR A 176 8.39 -10.46 18.82
CA TYR A 176 7.01 -10.90 18.80
C TYR A 176 6.07 -9.79 19.21
N VAL A 177 4.88 -9.86 18.65
CA VAL A 177 3.69 -9.13 19.11
C VAL A 177 2.91 -10.09 19.99
N PHE A 178 2.65 -9.73 21.23
CA PHE A 178 1.94 -10.59 22.18
C PHE A 178 1.18 -9.77 23.22
N THR A 179 0.16 -10.38 23.80
CA THR A 179 -0.50 -9.85 25.00
C THR A 179 -0.03 -10.59 26.23
N LEU A 180 0.16 -9.86 27.32
CA LEU A 180 0.43 -10.37 28.66
C LEU A 180 -0.43 -9.59 29.63
N ASP A 181 -1.25 -10.29 30.42
CA ASP A 181 -2.21 -9.71 31.36
C ASP A 181 -3.18 -8.68 30.71
N GLY A 182 -3.42 -8.85 29.40
CA GLY A 182 -4.27 -7.95 28.60
C GLY A 182 -3.54 -6.74 28.02
N ASP A 183 -2.28 -6.51 28.35
CA ASP A 183 -1.46 -5.46 27.73
C ASP A 183 -0.75 -5.98 26.49
N LEU A 184 -0.68 -5.14 25.45
CA LEU A 184 0.01 -5.47 24.21
C LEU A 184 1.47 -5.06 24.29
N PHE A 185 2.34 -5.95 23.83
CA PHE A 185 3.79 -5.74 23.76
C PHE A 185 4.34 -6.10 22.40
N ILE A 186 5.33 -5.32 21.95
CA ILE A 186 6.21 -5.69 20.85
C ILE A 186 7.62 -5.73 21.44
N LYS A 187 8.13 -6.95 21.69
CA LYS A 187 9.40 -7.15 22.38
C LYS A 187 10.15 -8.34 21.78
N ARG A 188 11.45 -8.37 22.03
CA ARG A 188 12.26 -9.54 21.75
C ARG A 188 12.04 -10.58 22.83
N LEU A 189 11.66 -11.79 22.43
CA LEU A 189 11.55 -12.93 23.32
C LEU A 189 12.72 -13.88 23.07
N GLN A 190 13.44 -14.18 24.15
CA GLN A 190 14.54 -15.15 24.19
C GLN A 190 14.09 -16.33 25.05
N ARG A 191 14.29 -17.54 24.52
CA ARG A 191 14.00 -18.77 25.26
C ARG A 191 15.14 -19.05 26.24
N LEU A 192 14.79 -19.37 27.47
CA LEU A 192 15.70 -19.80 28.51
C LEU A 192 15.50 -21.29 28.82
N THR A 193 16.41 -21.88 29.59
CA THR A 193 16.26 -23.24 30.10
C THR A 193 15.09 -23.31 31.09
N GLY A 194 14.48 -24.51 31.23
CA GLY A 194 13.37 -24.71 32.15
C GLY A 194 12.03 -24.14 31.67
N GLY A 195 11.90 -23.86 30.38
CA GLY A 195 10.63 -23.35 29.80
C GLY A 195 10.38 -21.88 30.05
N LEU A 196 11.35 -21.14 30.58
CA LEU A 196 11.25 -19.71 30.83
C LEU A 196 11.47 -18.89 29.56
N LEU A 197 10.95 -17.67 29.53
CA LEU A 197 11.24 -16.67 28.50
C LEU A 197 11.87 -15.44 29.14
N ARG A 198 12.70 -14.76 28.37
CA ARG A 198 13.19 -13.42 28.70
C ARG A 198 12.60 -12.44 27.70
N MET A 199 11.86 -11.47 28.22
CA MET A 199 11.37 -10.33 27.46
C MET A 199 12.38 -9.22 27.48
N ILE A 200 12.84 -8.80 26.30
CA ILE A 200 13.91 -7.83 26.13
C ILE A 200 13.37 -6.65 25.32
N SER A 201 13.61 -5.46 25.81
CA SER A 201 13.52 -4.22 25.04
C SER A 201 14.86 -3.96 24.37
N ASP A 202 14.89 -3.68 23.07
CA ASP A 202 16.14 -3.40 22.36
C ASP A 202 16.70 -2.00 22.75
N ASN A 203 15.88 -1.13 23.32
CA ASN A 203 16.31 0.10 23.99
C ASN A 203 16.92 -0.26 25.37
N PRO A 204 18.22 0.00 25.59
CA PRO A 204 18.93 -0.43 26.81
C PRO A 204 18.51 0.26 28.10
N ILE A 205 17.71 1.34 28.03
CA ILE A 205 17.18 2.01 29.22
C ILE A 205 16.13 1.13 29.94
N TYR A 206 15.54 0.14 29.24
CA TYR A 206 14.55 -0.78 29.79
C TYR A 206 15.23 -2.10 30.16
N PRO A 207 15.28 -2.48 31.44
CA PRO A 207 15.89 -3.75 31.81
C PRO A 207 15.06 -4.94 31.31
N PRO A 208 15.71 -6.08 30.99
CA PRO A 208 14.99 -7.28 30.58
C PRO A 208 14.21 -7.88 31.74
N ILE A 209 13.08 -8.50 31.43
CA ILE A 209 12.18 -9.13 32.41
C ILE A 209 12.13 -10.64 32.11
N THR A 210 12.29 -11.46 33.15
CA THR A 210 12.06 -12.91 33.01
C THR A 210 10.58 -13.21 33.17
N ILE A 211 10.03 -13.92 32.19
CA ILE A 211 8.64 -14.42 32.18
C ILE A 211 8.71 -15.86 32.66
N ASP A 212 8.11 -16.12 33.80
CA ASP A 212 8.01 -17.46 34.38
C ASP A 212 6.81 -18.25 33.79
N VAL A 213 6.70 -19.52 34.17
CA VAL A 213 5.64 -20.41 33.65
C VAL A 213 4.24 -19.87 33.94
N SER A 214 4.02 -19.26 35.10
CA SER A 214 2.71 -18.71 35.49
C SER A 214 2.31 -17.48 34.65
N MET A 215 3.30 -16.73 34.18
CA MET A 215 3.09 -15.60 33.27
C MET A 215 2.90 -16.08 31.83
N ILE A 216 3.56 -17.16 31.42
CA ILE A 216 3.44 -17.75 30.06
C ILE A 216 2.00 -18.20 29.82
N ASP A 217 1.32 -18.77 30.81
CA ASP A 217 -0.07 -19.19 30.69
C ASP A 217 -1.06 -18.02 30.43
N ARG A 218 -0.64 -16.80 30.76
CA ARG A 218 -1.40 -15.56 30.54
C ARG A 218 -0.92 -14.77 29.33
N MET A 219 0.10 -15.29 28.63
CA MET A 219 0.68 -14.67 27.45
C MET A 219 0.09 -15.27 26.18
N HIS A 220 -0.32 -14.44 25.23
CA HIS A 220 -0.83 -14.88 23.94
C HIS A 220 -0.02 -14.25 22.82
N ILE A 221 0.70 -15.09 22.06
CA ILE A 221 1.45 -14.64 20.87
C ILE A 221 0.46 -14.33 19.75
N GLN A 222 0.52 -13.12 19.24
CA GLN A 222 -0.32 -12.62 18.14
C GLN A 222 0.37 -12.71 16.79
N ALA A 223 1.69 -12.44 16.76
CA ALA A 223 2.48 -12.48 15.54
C ALA A 223 3.99 -12.49 15.83
N ARG A 224 4.78 -12.86 14.83
CA ARG A 224 6.21 -12.63 14.81
C ARG A 224 6.54 -11.47 13.87
N VAL A 225 7.38 -10.53 14.30
CA VAL A 225 7.90 -9.45 13.47
C VAL A 225 8.96 -10.00 12.53
N LEU A 226 8.83 -9.70 11.25
CA LEU A 226 9.72 -10.19 10.18
C LEU A 226 10.65 -9.10 9.65
N LEU A 227 10.14 -7.88 9.50
CA LEU A 227 10.86 -6.75 8.90
C LEU A 227 10.32 -5.43 9.45
N ALA A 228 11.16 -4.42 9.54
CA ALA A 228 10.76 -3.05 9.84
C ALA A 228 11.09 -2.14 8.64
N TRP A 229 10.18 -1.22 8.30
CA TRP A 229 10.43 -0.13 7.36
C TRP A 229 10.52 1.18 8.13
N ASN A 230 11.72 1.77 8.08
CA ASN A 230 12.03 3.01 8.78
C ASN A 230 12.04 4.16 7.77
N ALA A 231 11.21 5.17 7.99
CA ALA A 231 11.27 6.41 7.25
C ALA A 231 12.37 7.29 7.88
N LYS A 232 13.55 7.34 7.26
CA LYS A 232 14.65 8.20 7.73
C LYS A 232 14.71 9.46 6.88
N LYS A 233 14.63 10.63 7.53
CA LYS A 233 14.92 11.92 6.89
C LYS A 233 16.41 12.00 6.57
N LEU A 234 16.75 12.36 5.31
CA LEU A 234 18.12 12.56 4.82
C LEU A 234 18.58 13.99 5.06
#